data_814bb4f66893c0436d4e41ac81ef6841
#
_entry.id   814bb4f66893c0436d4e41ac81ef6841
#
_cell.length_a   1.000
_cell.length_b   1.000
_cell.length_c   1.000
_cell.angle_alpha   90.00
_cell.angle_beta   90.00
_cell.angle_gamma   90.00
#
_symmetry.space_group_name_H-M   'P 1'
#
loop_
_entity.id
_entity.type
_entity.pdbx_description
1 polymer ?
#
loop_
_entity_poly.entity_id
_entity_poly.type
_entity_poly.pdbx_seq_one_letter_code
_entity_poly.pdbx_strand_id
1 'polypeptide(L)'
;MCCGKAASVARAKSQLSMFRSISIFFFILLVAPSAAAQELRFNVAVFDRARVLKAADQYLSEQPITITASHSPRSAGGLHDFFSEADYWWPDPKDPNGPYLQRDGMSNPDNFVEHRRALMRLSVQMPALVAAWKLTHEERYAKHAALHLRAWFLDESTRMNPHLPYAQAIHGRFTGRGTGIIDTIHLVEVARAIEVLEKSKALSATEIKGLKQWFTNYLQWLTTSRNGIEEREAKNNHGTCWVMQVAAFAHLTEDQKLLDYCRDRFKTVLLPNQLAADGSFPQELRRTKPYGYSLFNLEAMAAVCQILSTPQDNLWTFQLSDGRNMARAMEYVAPYIRDKKRWPLKPDVMYDTEWPMRQISLLFAGLALNRPDYLELWKQLPADSNVEEVIRNFFIRQPVLWASR
;
A
#
# COMPACT_ATOMS: atom_id res chain seq x y z
N MET A 1 23.65 81.84 35.62
CA MET A 1 24.09 82.16 36.98
C MET A 1 24.99 81.09 37.45
N CYS A 2 26.21 81.40 37.51
CA CYS A 2 27.22 81.30 38.55
C CYS A 2 27.70 79.93 38.84
N CYS A 3 28.91 79.59 38.40
CA CYS A 3 30.21 79.85 39.10
C CYS A 3 30.46 78.80 40.17
N GLY A 4 31.57 78.18 40.28
CA GLY A 4 32.97 78.38 39.93
C GLY A 4 33.76 77.19 40.38
N LYS A 5 34.82 76.94 39.73
CA LYS A 5 36.23 77.00 40.13
C LYS A 5 36.57 76.29 41.47
N ALA A 6 37.61 75.58 41.61
CA ALA A 6 38.91 75.37 40.99
C ALA A 6 39.79 74.58 41.95
N ALA A 7 40.80 74.03 41.42
CA ALA A 7 42.20 73.87 41.82
C ALA A 7 42.55 72.68 42.74
N SER A 8 43.29 71.74 42.25
CA SER A 8 44.76 71.61 42.16
C SER A 8 45.39 71.25 43.52
N VAL A 9 46.15 70.19 43.54
CA VAL A 9 47.61 70.16 43.75
C VAL A 9 48.09 68.71 43.94
N ALA A 10 49.14 68.39 43.27
CA ALA A 10 49.95 67.22 43.12
C ALA A 10 50.59 66.60 44.38
N ARG A 11 50.92 65.38 44.36
CA ARG A 11 52.26 64.72 44.52
C ARG A 11 52.13 63.32 45.02
N ALA A 12 52.59 62.41 44.31
CA ALA A 12 53.90 61.74 44.13
C ALA A 12 53.95 60.38 44.80
N LYS A 13 54.26 59.41 43.94
CA LYS A 13 55.13 58.23 44.13
C LYS A 13 54.84 57.26 45.25
N SER A 14 54.48 56.01 44.91
CA SER A 14 55.35 54.86 45.16
C SER A 14 54.89 53.63 44.33
N GLN A 15 55.85 53.04 43.65
CA GLN A 15 55.70 51.74 42.90
C GLN A 15 55.53 50.60 43.93
N LEU A 16 54.56 49.75 43.73
CA LEU A 16 54.65 48.37 44.19
C LEU A 16 54.02 47.49 43.10
N SER A 17 54.87 46.71 42.50
CA SER A 17 54.52 45.64 41.55
C SER A 17 53.70 44.54 42.25
N MET A 18 52.52 44.25 41.74
CA MET A 18 51.77 43.06 42.09
C MET A 18 51.44 42.27 40.82
N PHE A 19 52.19 41.20 40.58
CA PHE A 19 51.87 40.23 39.61
C PHE A 19 50.49 39.62 39.88
N ARG A 20 49.54 39.91 39.01
CA ARG A 20 48.27 39.20 38.97
C ARG A 20 48.39 38.11 37.94
N SER A 21 48.49 36.83 38.41
CA SER A 21 48.33 35.65 37.60
C SER A 21 46.90 35.58 37.03
N ILE A 22 46.75 35.73 35.72
CA ILE A 22 45.49 35.50 35.04
C ILE A 22 45.41 34.01 34.74
N SER A 23 44.62 33.26 35.53
CA SER A 23 44.25 31.89 35.21
C SER A 23 43.20 31.91 34.12
N ILE A 24 43.64 31.58 32.89
CA ILE A 24 42.75 31.33 31.76
C ILE A 24 42.14 29.94 31.96
N PHE A 25 40.87 29.87 32.39
CA PHE A 25 40.09 28.63 32.33
C PHE A 25 39.70 28.35 30.86
N PHE A 26 40.42 27.40 30.20
CA PHE A 26 39.93 26.85 28.98
C PHE A 26 38.73 25.94 29.26
N PHE A 27 37.52 26.43 28.97
CA PHE A 27 36.33 25.59 28.88
C PHE A 27 36.45 24.77 27.59
N ILE A 28 36.93 23.54 27.71
CA ILE A 28 36.81 22.55 26.63
C ILE A 28 35.33 22.16 26.54
N LEU A 29 34.61 22.75 25.58
CA LEU A 29 33.30 22.26 25.17
C LEU A 29 33.53 20.85 24.53
N LEU A 30 33.28 19.82 25.31
CA LEU A 30 33.11 18.47 24.78
C LEU A 30 31.82 18.49 23.94
N VAL A 31 31.95 18.77 22.64
CA VAL A 31 30.89 18.48 21.66
C VAL A 31 30.82 16.97 21.58
N ALA A 32 29.85 16.38 22.30
CA ALA A 32 29.49 14.98 22.11
C ALA A 32 29.16 14.79 20.62
N PRO A 33 29.74 13.83 19.90
CA PRO A 33 29.33 13.55 18.53
C PRO A 33 27.84 13.23 18.58
N SER A 34 27.04 14.01 17.87
CA SER A 34 25.66 13.66 17.60
C SER A 34 25.70 12.27 16.96
N ALA A 35 25.11 11.28 17.62
CA ALA A 35 24.88 9.98 17.02
C ALA A 35 24.02 10.23 15.79
N ALA A 36 24.66 10.41 14.64
CA ALA A 36 23.98 10.39 13.36
C ALA A 36 23.22 9.06 13.33
N ALA A 37 21.90 9.12 13.31
CA ALA A 37 21.05 7.95 13.25
C ALA A 37 21.55 7.11 12.06
N GLN A 38 22.11 5.96 12.33
CA GLN A 38 22.67 5.08 11.31
C GLN A 38 21.49 4.65 10.42
N GLU A 39 21.46 5.16 9.19
CA GLU A 39 20.40 4.87 8.24
C GLU A 39 20.30 3.35 8.08
N LEU A 40 19.14 2.78 8.35
CA LEU A 40 18.92 1.34 8.36
C LEU A 40 19.08 0.80 6.92
N ARG A 41 20.20 0.16 6.63
CA ARG A 41 20.53 -0.39 5.30
C ARG A 41 20.03 -1.82 5.17
N PHE A 42 18.71 -2.01 5.07
CA PHE A 42 18.15 -3.30 4.71
C PHE A 42 18.04 -3.44 3.19
N ASN A 43 18.75 -4.40 2.60
CA ASN A 43 18.73 -4.64 1.17
C ASN A 43 17.72 -5.74 0.81
N VAL A 44 16.51 -5.31 0.48
CA VAL A 44 15.40 -6.19 0.05
C VAL A 44 15.77 -7.00 -1.20
N ALA A 45 16.50 -6.40 -2.14
CA ALA A 45 16.91 -7.06 -3.38
C ALA A 45 17.82 -8.25 -3.13
N VAL A 46 18.72 -8.16 -2.14
CA VAL A 46 19.57 -9.28 -1.74
C VAL A 46 18.77 -10.33 -0.98
N PHE A 47 17.96 -9.90 -0.01
CA PHE A 47 17.22 -10.80 0.86
C PHE A 47 16.20 -11.65 0.09
N ASP A 48 15.46 -11.06 -0.85
CA ASP A 48 14.32 -11.71 -1.50
C ASP A 48 14.68 -12.30 -2.89
N ARG A 49 15.95 -12.16 -3.33
CA ARG A 49 16.42 -12.54 -4.66
C ARG A 49 16.05 -13.96 -5.05
N ALA A 50 16.36 -14.92 -4.21
CA ALA A 50 16.15 -16.33 -4.51
C ALA A 50 14.66 -16.69 -4.71
N ARG A 51 13.79 -16.12 -3.86
CA ARG A 51 12.33 -16.30 -3.95
C ARG A 51 11.80 -15.72 -5.26
N VAL A 52 12.18 -14.49 -5.58
CA VAL A 52 11.73 -13.79 -6.81
C VAL A 52 12.14 -14.56 -8.05
N LEU A 53 13.42 -14.97 -8.17
CA LEU A 53 13.90 -15.69 -9.35
C LEU A 53 13.22 -17.06 -9.49
N LYS A 54 13.07 -17.80 -8.40
CA LYS A 54 12.37 -19.10 -8.42
C LYS A 54 10.93 -18.97 -8.94
N ALA A 55 10.18 -17.98 -8.45
CA ALA A 55 8.81 -17.72 -8.90
C ALA A 55 8.78 -17.28 -10.38
N ALA A 56 9.63 -16.34 -10.76
CA ALA A 56 9.68 -15.85 -12.13
C ALA A 56 10.04 -16.93 -13.15
N ASP A 57 10.98 -17.83 -12.83
CA ASP A 57 11.34 -18.94 -13.72
C ASP A 57 10.16 -19.89 -13.97
N GLN A 58 9.32 -20.13 -12.95
CA GLN A 58 8.09 -20.91 -13.12
C GLN A 58 7.09 -20.20 -14.06
N TYR A 59 6.95 -18.88 -13.93
CA TYR A 59 5.99 -18.11 -14.71
C TYR A 59 6.39 -17.87 -16.16
N LEU A 60 7.65 -18.12 -16.57
CA LEU A 60 8.07 -18.04 -17.96
C LEU A 60 7.37 -19.04 -18.89
N SER A 61 6.83 -20.13 -18.37
CA SER A 61 6.08 -21.12 -19.15
C SER A 61 4.58 -20.84 -19.24
N GLU A 62 4.07 -19.85 -18.46
CA GLU A 62 2.66 -19.61 -18.31
C GLU A 62 2.14 -18.52 -19.26
N GLN A 63 1.07 -18.84 -20.00
CA GLN A 63 0.45 -17.90 -20.92
C GLN A 63 -0.54 -16.97 -20.19
N PRO A 64 -0.78 -15.77 -20.71
CA PRO A 64 -1.80 -14.88 -20.18
C PRO A 64 -3.19 -15.53 -20.21
N ILE A 65 -3.91 -15.35 -19.10
CA ILE A 65 -5.35 -15.65 -19.00
C ILE A 65 -6.01 -14.32 -18.62
N THR A 66 -6.92 -13.83 -19.45
CA THR A 66 -7.68 -12.60 -19.20
C THR A 66 -9.12 -12.92 -18.82
N ILE A 67 -9.91 -11.91 -18.52
CA ILE A 67 -11.33 -12.07 -18.19
C ILE A 67 -12.14 -12.67 -19.34
N THR A 68 -11.66 -12.53 -20.59
CA THR A 68 -12.35 -13.08 -21.77
C THR A 68 -12.30 -14.62 -21.87
N ALA A 69 -11.49 -15.27 -21.02
CA ALA A 69 -11.40 -16.72 -20.96
C ALA A 69 -12.61 -17.39 -20.26
N SER A 70 -13.41 -16.62 -19.51
CA SER A 70 -14.54 -17.13 -18.73
C SER A 70 -15.74 -16.19 -18.85
N HIS A 71 -16.94 -16.74 -18.77
CA HIS A 71 -18.17 -15.97 -18.81
C HIS A 71 -19.19 -16.53 -17.82
N SER A 72 -19.91 -15.65 -17.14
CA SER A 72 -21.05 -16.03 -16.31
C SER A 72 -22.36 -15.65 -17.00
N PRO A 73 -23.33 -16.57 -17.12
CA PRO A 73 -24.65 -16.23 -17.63
C PRO A 73 -25.42 -15.26 -16.73
N ARG A 74 -24.93 -15.04 -15.48
CA ARG A 74 -25.48 -14.05 -14.54
C ARG A 74 -24.91 -12.66 -14.72
N SER A 75 -23.89 -12.49 -15.57
CA SER A 75 -23.31 -11.17 -15.86
C SER A 75 -24.23 -10.35 -16.76
N ALA A 76 -24.45 -9.09 -16.40
CA ALA A 76 -25.10 -8.11 -17.27
C ALA A 76 -24.15 -7.42 -18.24
N GLY A 77 -22.83 -7.66 -18.12
CA GLY A 77 -21.78 -7.11 -18.96
C GLY A 77 -21.45 -7.94 -20.20
N GLY A 78 -20.64 -7.37 -21.09
CA GLY A 78 -20.12 -8.04 -22.28
C GLY A 78 -18.83 -8.82 -21.99
N LEU A 79 -18.20 -9.36 -23.04
CA LEU A 79 -17.01 -10.20 -23.01
C LEU A 79 -15.81 -9.52 -22.30
N HIS A 80 -15.67 -8.22 -22.48
CA HIS A 80 -14.56 -7.41 -21.96
C HIS A 80 -14.89 -6.74 -20.63
N ASP A 81 -16.08 -6.96 -20.05
CA ASP A 81 -16.49 -6.36 -18.79
C ASP A 81 -16.15 -7.29 -17.62
N PHE A 82 -15.44 -6.74 -16.65
CA PHE A 82 -15.17 -7.48 -15.42
C PHE A 82 -16.46 -7.74 -14.66
N PHE A 83 -16.69 -8.98 -14.30
CA PHE A 83 -17.81 -9.44 -13.50
C PHE A 83 -17.32 -10.28 -12.32
N SER A 84 -17.91 -10.08 -11.16
CA SER A 84 -17.77 -10.97 -10.00
C SER A 84 -19.05 -10.95 -9.18
N GLU A 85 -19.26 -11.99 -8.41
CA GLU A 85 -20.34 -12.03 -7.41
C GLU A 85 -19.78 -11.75 -6.02
N ALA A 86 -20.61 -11.13 -5.19
CA ALA A 86 -20.24 -10.70 -3.86
C ALA A 86 -20.08 -11.92 -2.92
N ASP A 87 -18.88 -12.07 -2.35
CA ASP A 87 -18.45 -13.30 -1.66
C ASP A 87 -19.36 -13.76 -0.53
N TYR A 88 -19.89 -12.83 0.24
CA TYR A 88 -20.64 -13.12 1.48
C TYR A 88 -22.16 -13.21 1.27
N TRP A 89 -22.60 -13.39 0.02
CA TRP A 89 -24.00 -13.46 -0.31
C TRP A 89 -24.40 -14.88 -0.74
N TRP A 90 -25.47 -15.38 -0.15
CA TRP A 90 -25.89 -16.76 -0.23
C TRP A 90 -27.36 -16.86 -0.64
N PRO A 91 -27.78 -17.92 -1.34
CA PRO A 91 -29.19 -18.18 -1.57
C PRO A 91 -29.95 -18.19 -0.24
N ASP A 92 -31.19 -17.66 -0.25
CA ASP A 92 -32.10 -17.82 0.87
C ASP A 92 -32.61 -19.28 0.90
N PRO A 93 -32.42 -20.05 1.98
CA PRO A 93 -32.92 -21.41 2.06
C PRO A 93 -34.44 -21.53 1.91
N LYS A 94 -35.21 -20.44 2.20
CA LYS A 94 -36.64 -20.38 2.08
C LYS A 94 -37.12 -19.97 0.68
N ASP A 95 -36.28 -19.28 -0.08
CA ASP A 95 -36.53 -18.85 -1.46
C ASP A 95 -35.22 -18.91 -2.27
N PRO A 96 -34.79 -20.11 -2.69
CA PRO A 96 -33.50 -20.29 -3.36
C PRO A 96 -33.35 -19.53 -4.68
N ASN A 97 -34.45 -19.15 -5.33
CA ASN A 97 -34.46 -18.36 -6.57
C ASN A 97 -34.64 -16.84 -6.30
N GLY A 98 -34.86 -16.46 -5.06
CA GLY A 98 -35.05 -15.08 -4.64
C GLY A 98 -33.74 -14.34 -4.38
N PRO A 99 -33.84 -13.11 -3.86
CA PRO A 99 -32.68 -12.29 -3.56
C PRO A 99 -31.78 -12.93 -2.50
N TYR A 100 -30.47 -12.96 -2.76
CA TYR A 100 -29.47 -13.50 -1.83
C TYR A 100 -29.41 -12.74 -0.49
N LEU A 101 -29.04 -13.46 0.58
CA LEU A 101 -28.87 -12.97 1.94
C LEU A 101 -27.39 -12.87 2.31
N GLN A 102 -27.04 -11.85 3.09
CA GLN A 102 -25.66 -11.63 3.54
C GLN A 102 -25.30 -12.52 4.74
N ARG A 103 -24.11 -13.13 4.67
CA ARG A 103 -23.45 -13.82 5.79
C ARG A 103 -22.03 -13.26 5.90
N ASP A 104 -21.85 -12.20 6.68
CA ASP A 104 -20.59 -11.47 6.75
C ASP A 104 -19.41 -12.39 7.08
N GLY A 105 -18.33 -12.28 6.29
CA GLY A 105 -17.10 -13.06 6.42
C GLY A 105 -17.20 -14.50 5.90
N MET A 106 -18.38 -14.99 5.51
CA MET A 106 -18.60 -16.37 5.03
C MET A 106 -18.62 -16.39 3.50
N SER A 107 -17.52 -16.80 2.89
CA SER A 107 -17.40 -16.87 1.42
C SER A 107 -18.29 -17.98 0.84
N ASN A 108 -19.10 -17.63 -0.16
CA ASN A 108 -19.93 -18.58 -0.89
C ASN A 108 -19.11 -19.19 -2.06
N PRO A 109 -18.85 -20.50 -2.05
CA PRO A 109 -18.03 -21.15 -3.08
C PRO A 109 -18.71 -21.23 -4.46
N ASP A 110 -20.04 -21.05 -4.53
CA ASP A 110 -20.81 -21.14 -5.78
C ASP A 110 -20.87 -19.83 -6.56
N ASN A 111 -20.31 -18.76 -5.99
CA ASN A 111 -20.23 -17.46 -6.65
C ASN A 111 -19.23 -17.47 -7.80
N PHE A 112 -19.56 -16.78 -8.90
CA PHE A 112 -18.63 -16.59 -9.99
C PHE A 112 -17.48 -15.66 -9.57
N VAL A 113 -16.25 -16.19 -9.60
CA VAL A 113 -15.04 -15.48 -9.21
C VAL A 113 -13.89 -15.60 -10.24
N GLU A 114 -14.16 -16.16 -11.43
CA GLU A 114 -13.11 -16.47 -12.41
C GLU A 114 -12.40 -15.22 -12.96
N HIS A 115 -13.10 -14.11 -13.16
CA HIS A 115 -12.45 -12.85 -13.56
C HIS A 115 -11.51 -12.32 -12.47
N ARG A 116 -11.90 -12.43 -11.20
CA ARG A 116 -11.03 -12.09 -10.07
C ARG A 116 -9.82 -13.02 -9.99
N ARG A 117 -10.01 -14.34 -10.20
CA ARG A 117 -8.90 -15.31 -10.26
C ARG A 117 -7.92 -14.97 -11.36
N ALA A 118 -8.42 -14.65 -12.57
CA ALA A 118 -7.58 -14.23 -13.68
C ALA A 118 -6.77 -12.96 -13.34
N LEU A 119 -7.40 -11.96 -12.67
CA LEU A 119 -6.74 -10.72 -12.25
C LEU A 119 -5.69 -10.99 -11.17
N MET A 120 -6.01 -11.80 -10.15
CA MET A 120 -5.03 -12.22 -9.14
C MET A 120 -3.84 -12.96 -9.79
N ARG A 121 -4.09 -13.85 -10.76
CA ARG A 121 -3.04 -14.53 -11.52
C ARG A 121 -2.12 -13.54 -12.24
N LEU A 122 -2.66 -12.53 -12.93
CA LEU A 122 -1.88 -11.45 -13.52
C LEU A 122 -0.99 -10.79 -12.48
N SER A 123 -1.56 -10.41 -11.33
CA SER A 123 -0.84 -9.68 -10.27
C SER A 123 0.21 -10.53 -9.53
N VAL A 124 0.10 -11.83 -9.58
CA VAL A 124 1.12 -12.76 -9.04
C VAL A 124 2.28 -12.91 -10.02
N GLN A 125 1.96 -13.13 -11.28
CA GLN A 125 2.94 -13.51 -12.31
C GLN A 125 3.71 -12.32 -12.87
N MET A 126 3.00 -11.29 -13.37
CA MET A 126 3.63 -10.19 -14.09
C MET A 126 4.57 -9.36 -13.20
N PRO A 127 4.22 -8.94 -11.98
CA PRO A 127 5.14 -8.24 -11.09
C PRO A 127 6.36 -9.08 -10.68
N ALA A 128 6.20 -10.41 -10.51
CA ALA A 128 7.34 -11.29 -10.21
C ALA A 128 8.35 -11.34 -11.36
N LEU A 129 7.88 -11.42 -12.60
CA LEU A 129 8.72 -11.34 -13.80
C LEU A 129 9.44 -10.01 -13.89
N VAL A 130 8.77 -8.89 -13.60
CA VAL A 130 9.39 -7.56 -13.60
C VAL A 130 10.40 -7.41 -12.47
N ALA A 131 10.13 -7.96 -11.28
CA ALA A 131 11.08 -7.98 -10.18
C ALA A 131 12.33 -8.79 -10.53
N ALA A 132 12.18 -9.93 -11.20
CA ALA A 132 13.31 -10.72 -11.68
C ALA A 132 14.13 -9.97 -12.74
N TRP A 133 13.48 -9.29 -13.70
CA TRP A 133 14.17 -8.42 -14.65
C TRP A 133 14.94 -7.29 -13.93
N LYS A 134 14.32 -6.63 -12.98
CA LYS A 134 14.99 -5.57 -12.18
C LYS A 134 16.24 -6.08 -11.46
N LEU A 135 16.24 -7.34 -11.01
CA LEU A 135 17.36 -7.95 -10.30
C LEU A 135 18.47 -8.46 -11.21
N THR A 136 18.15 -8.86 -12.45
CA THR A 136 19.09 -9.59 -13.34
C THR A 136 19.38 -8.88 -14.65
N HIS A 137 18.49 -7.99 -15.09
CA HIS A 137 18.47 -7.40 -16.44
C HIS A 137 18.34 -8.43 -17.57
N GLU A 138 17.84 -9.64 -17.27
CA GLU A 138 17.57 -10.67 -18.29
C GLU A 138 16.26 -10.35 -19.01
N GLU A 139 16.36 -10.00 -20.29
CA GLU A 139 15.23 -9.58 -21.13
C GLU A 139 14.12 -10.64 -21.29
N ARG A 140 14.40 -11.92 -21.05
CA ARG A 140 13.38 -12.99 -21.09
C ARG A 140 12.23 -12.70 -20.11
N TYR A 141 12.52 -12.21 -18.91
CA TYR A 141 11.51 -11.85 -17.92
C TYR A 141 10.69 -10.63 -18.35
N ALA A 142 11.37 -9.58 -18.83
CA ALA A 142 10.69 -8.37 -19.30
C ALA A 142 9.76 -8.66 -20.50
N LYS A 143 10.23 -9.45 -21.48
CA LYS A 143 9.43 -9.84 -22.64
C LYS A 143 8.19 -10.64 -22.25
N HIS A 144 8.32 -11.55 -21.29
CA HIS A 144 7.19 -12.35 -20.83
C HIS A 144 6.19 -11.51 -20.01
N ALA A 145 6.67 -10.60 -19.16
CA ALA A 145 5.81 -9.62 -18.48
C ALA A 145 5.03 -8.75 -19.47
N ALA A 146 5.70 -8.27 -20.54
CA ALA A 146 5.05 -7.50 -21.60
C ALA A 146 3.97 -8.27 -22.34
N LEU A 147 4.11 -9.60 -22.50
CA LEU A 147 3.08 -10.46 -23.08
C LEU A 147 1.77 -10.41 -22.26
N HIS A 148 1.87 -10.50 -20.93
CA HIS A 148 0.72 -10.36 -20.04
C HIS A 148 0.06 -8.99 -20.13
N LEU A 149 0.86 -7.91 -20.18
CA LEU A 149 0.34 -6.55 -20.29
C LEU A 149 -0.39 -6.30 -21.61
N ARG A 150 0.14 -6.82 -22.73
CA ARG A 150 -0.53 -6.72 -24.04
C ARG A 150 -1.90 -7.38 -23.99
N ALA A 151 -1.98 -8.61 -23.51
CA ALA A 151 -3.22 -9.37 -23.44
C ALA A 151 -4.28 -8.68 -22.56
N TRP A 152 -3.88 -8.09 -21.44
CA TRP A 152 -4.82 -7.52 -20.47
C TRP A 152 -5.30 -6.12 -20.80
N PHE A 153 -4.46 -5.30 -21.47
CA PHE A 153 -4.72 -3.86 -21.58
C PHE A 153 -4.69 -3.32 -23.01
N LEU A 154 -4.05 -4.03 -23.97
CA LEU A 154 -3.82 -3.49 -25.32
C LEU A 154 -4.53 -4.28 -26.41
N ASP A 155 -4.51 -5.60 -26.36
CA ASP A 155 -5.06 -6.47 -27.39
C ASP A 155 -6.59 -6.38 -27.40
N GLU A 156 -7.15 -5.96 -28.53
CA GLU A 156 -8.58 -5.77 -28.69
C GLU A 156 -9.41 -7.01 -28.48
N SER A 157 -8.83 -8.19 -28.72
CA SER A 157 -9.53 -9.47 -28.56
C SER A 157 -9.61 -9.94 -27.11
N THR A 158 -8.72 -9.46 -26.20
CA THR A 158 -8.58 -10.01 -24.85
C THR A 158 -8.53 -8.96 -23.74
N ARG A 159 -8.35 -7.68 -24.06
CA ARG A 159 -8.22 -6.62 -23.06
C ARG A 159 -9.49 -6.45 -22.22
N MET A 160 -9.30 -6.13 -20.97
CA MET A 160 -10.37 -5.72 -20.05
C MET A 160 -10.76 -4.26 -20.30
N ASN A 161 -12.07 -3.95 -20.24
CA ASN A 161 -12.54 -2.58 -20.21
C ASN A 161 -12.11 -1.86 -18.93
N PRO A 162 -11.72 -0.55 -18.99
CA PRO A 162 -11.25 0.20 -17.83
C PRO A 162 -12.41 0.70 -16.94
N HIS A 163 -13.25 -0.20 -16.47
CA HIS A 163 -14.37 0.07 -15.57
C HIS A 163 -14.89 -1.21 -14.90
N LEU A 164 -15.64 -1.08 -13.79
CA LEU A 164 -16.20 -2.21 -13.04
C LEU A 164 -17.70 -2.03 -12.69
N PRO A 165 -18.59 -1.80 -13.66
CA PRO A 165 -20.00 -1.63 -13.36
C PRO A 165 -20.68 -2.92 -12.86
N TYR A 166 -20.08 -4.09 -13.11
CA TYR A 166 -20.67 -5.39 -12.81
C TYR A 166 -19.89 -6.18 -11.74
N ALA A 167 -18.97 -5.54 -11.02
CA ALA A 167 -18.21 -6.19 -9.96
C ALA A 167 -19.04 -6.34 -8.67
N GLN A 168 -18.87 -7.48 -8.01
CA GLN A 168 -19.57 -7.88 -6.78
C GLN A 168 -21.10 -7.75 -6.91
N ALA A 169 -21.67 -8.27 -7.99
CA ALA A 169 -23.10 -8.41 -8.18
C ALA A 169 -23.74 -9.26 -7.06
N ILE A 170 -25.02 -9.01 -6.80
CA ILE A 170 -25.80 -9.76 -5.81
C ILE A 170 -27.10 -10.19 -6.47
N HIS A 171 -27.31 -11.51 -6.58
CA HIS A 171 -28.49 -12.06 -7.19
C HIS A 171 -29.78 -11.45 -6.62
N GLY A 172 -30.67 -11.00 -7.51
CA GLY A 172 -31.94 -10.37 -7.14
C GLY A 172 -31.85 -8.98 -6.51
N ARG A 173 -30.63 -8.37 -6.42
CA ARG A 173 -30.41 -7.05 -5.78
C ARG A 173 -29.63 -6.07 -6.62
N PHE A 174 -28.46 -6.45 -7.11
CA PHE A 174 -27.54 -5.55 -7.80
C PHE A 174 -26.80 -6.27 -8.92
N THR A 175 -26.71 -5.67 -10.08
CA THR A 175 -25.88 -6.16 -11.21
C THR A 175 -24.39 -5.88 -11.02
N GLY A 176 -24.05 -5.04 -10.07
CA GLY A 176 -22.73 -4.62 -9.61
C GLY A 176 -22.86 -3.43 -8.67
N ARG A 177 -21.81 -3.09 -7.94
CA ARG A 177 -21.86 -2.05 -6.89
C ARG A 177 -20.46 -1.48 -6.61
N GLY A 178 -20.40 -0.33 -5.92
CA GLY A 178 -19.14 0.37 -5.60
C GLY A 178 -18.13 -0.51 -4.87
N THR A 179 -18.58 -1.30 -3.89
CA THR A 179 -17.72 -2.24 -3.16
C THR A 179 -16.99 -3.25 -4.04
N GLY A 180 -17.42 -3.45 -5.30
CA GLY A 180 -16.73 -4.31 -6.25
C GLY A 180 -15.38 -3.77 -6.73
N ILE A 181 -15.11 -2.48 -6.55
CA ILE A 181 -13.84 -1.84 -6.91
C ILE A 181 -12.67 -2.46 -6.13
N ILE A 182 -12.91 -3.02 -4.96
CA ILE A 182 -11.89 -3.73 -4.18
C ILE A 182 -11.30 -4.94 -4.92
N ASP A 183 -11.99 -5.52 -5.88
CA ASP A 183 -11.50 -6.66 -6.65
C ASP A 183 -10.27 -6.30 -7.52
N THR A 184 -10.05 -5.00 -7.80
CA THR A 184 -8.91 -4.50 -8.60
C THR A 184 -7.75 -3.93 -7.77
N ILE A 185 -7.70 -4.10 -6.45
CA ILE A 185 -6.55 -3.71 -5.62
C ILE A 185 -5.24 -4.34 -6.12
N HIS A 186 -5.33 -5.49 -6.77
CA HIS A 186 -4.20 -6.19 -7.38
C HIS A 186 -3.51 -5.42 -8.50
N LEU A 187 -4.22 -4.49 -9.16
CA LEU A 187 -3.62 -3.62 -10.17
C LEU A 187 -2.65 -2.59 -9.59
N VAL A 188 -2.63 -2.38 -8.28
CA VAL A 188 -1.67 -1.49 -7.60
C VAL A 188 -0.23 -1.95 -7.84
N GLU A 189 0.05 -3.23 -7.64
CA GLU A 189 1.39 -3.77 -7.90
C GLU A 189 1.69 -3.93 -9.39
N VAL A 190 0.66 -4.18 -10.22
CA VAL A 190 0.77 -4.17 -11.68
C VAL A 190 1.17 -2.80 -12.20
N ALA A 191 0.54 -1.72 -11.71
CA ALA A 191 0.90 -0.35 -12.07
C ALA A 191 2.36 -0.04 -11.70
N ARG A 192 2.78 -0.40 -10.48
CA ARG A 192 4.16 -0.25 -10.03
C ARG A 192 5.14 -1.05 -10.89
N ALA A 193 4.77 -2.26 -11.30
CA ALA A 193 5.61 -3.07 -12.18
C ALA A 193 5.73 -2.46 -13.59
N ILE A 194 4.67 -1.84 -14.14
CA ILE A 194 4.74 -1.13 -15.43
C ILE A 194 5.78 0.00 -15.36
N GLU A 195 5.77 0.84 -14.31
CA GLU A 195 6.76 1.92 -14.14
C GLU A 195 8.22 1.41 -14.15
N VAL A 196 8.44 0.24 -13.55
CA VAL A 196 9.77 -0.38 -13.57
C VAL A 196 10.10 -0.92 -14.95
N LEU A 197 9.13 -1.55 -15.62
CA LEU A 197 9.29 -2.19 -16.92
C LEU A 197 9.50 -1.18 -18.08
N GLU A 198 9.02 0.06 -17.95
CA GLU A 198 9.28 1.15 -18.89
C GLU A 198 10.77 1.36 -19.17
N LYS A 199 11.65 0.98 -18.23
CA LYS A 199 13.09 1.06 -18.37
C LYS A 199 13.71 -0.07 -19.20
N SER A 200 12.92 -1.10 -19.55
CA SER A 200 13.33 -2.22 -20.40
C SER A 200 13.12 -1.92 -21.88
N LYS A 201 13.56 -2.84 -22.73
CA LYS A 201 13.29 -2.80 -24.17
C LYS A 201 12.09 -3.65 -24.59
N ALA A 202 11.32 -4.19 -23.62
CA ALA A 202 10.26 -5.14 -23.90
C ALA A 202 8.96 -4.50 -24.38
N LEU A 203 8.77 -3.20 -24.09
CA LEU A 203 7.62 -2.40 -24.52
C LEU A 203 8.09 -1.26 -25.42
N SER A 204 7.38 -1.02 -26.50
CA SER A 204 7.53 0.18 -27.33
C SER A 204 6.92 1.41 -26.65
N ALA A 205 7.32 2.61 -27.10
CA ALA A 205 6.72 3.86 -26.62
C ALA A 205 5.19 3.92 -26.86
N THR A 206 4.70 3.36 -27.95
CA THR A 206 3.27 3.27 -28.26
C THR A 206 2.54 2.37 -27.26
N GLU A 207 3.12 1.22 -26.91
CA GLU A 207 2.52 0.30 -25.93
C GLU A 207 2.52 0.92 -24.52
N ILE A 208 3.60 1.58 -24.11
CA ILE A 208 3.65 2.32 -22.83
C ILE A 208 2.53 3.38 -22.79
N LYS A 209 2.39 4.17 -23.87
CA LYS A 209 1.31 5.15 -23.97
C LYS A 209 -0.07 4.50 -23.88
N GLY A 210 -0.27 3.35 -24.54
CA GLY A 210 -1.53 2.60 -24.50
C GLY A 210 -1.86 2.10 -23.09
N LEU A 211 -0.87 1.56 -22.36
CA LEU A 211 -1.01 1.16 -20.97
C LEU A 211 -1.40 2.35 -20.07
N LYS A 212 -0.66 3.45 -20.14
CA LYS A 212 -0.99 4.67 -19.38
C LYS A 212 -2.38 5.19 -19.71
N GLN A 213 -2.80 5.12 -20.99
CA GLN A 213 -4.15 5.53 -21.40
C GLN A 213 -5.24 4.64 -20.80
N TRP A 214 -5.02 3.33 -20.71
CA TRP A 214 -5.97 2.42 -20.06
C TRP A 214 -6.16 2.80 -18.58
N PHE A 215 -5.06 3.04 -17.84
CA PHE A 215 -5.13 3.48 -16.45
C PHE A 215 -5.73 4.89 -16.29
N THR A 216 -5.48 5.81 -17.22
CA THR A 216 -6.12 7.12 -17.25
C THR A 216 -7.65 7.01 -17.38
N ASN A 217 -8.12 6.14 -18.28
CA ASN A 217 -9.56 5.90 -18.45
C ASN A 217 -10.16 5.24 -17.19
N TYR A 218 -9.43 4.34 -16.57
CA TYR A 218 -9.88 3.71 -15.32
C TYR A 218 -9.92 4.71 -14.15
N LEU A 219 -8.93 5.59 -14.02
CA LEU A 219 -8.94 6.70 -13.07
C LEU A 219 -10.14 7.62 -13.28
N GLN A 220 -10.45 7.97 -14.53
CA GLN A 220 -11.63 8.77 -14.83
C GLN A 220 -12.89 8.08 -14.31
N TRP A 221 -13.06 6.78 -14.61
CA TRP A 221 -14.22 6.03 -14.12
C TRP A 221 -14.24 5.94 -12.58
N LEU A 222 -13.13 5.64 -11.93
CA LEU A 222 -13.02 5.57 -10.47
C LEU A 222 -13.38 6.88 -9.77
N THR A 223 -13.08 8.01 -10.40
CA THR A 223 -13.26 9.34 -9.77
C THR A 223 -14.60 9.98 -10.10
N THR A 224 -15.28 9.56 -11.17
CA THR A 224 -16.50 10.22 -11.66
C THR A 224 -17.75 9.34 -11.64
N SER A 225 -17.62 8.01 -11.67
CA SER A 225 -18.78 7.14 -11.68
C SER A 225 -19.46 7.08 -10.31
N ARG A 226 -20.75 6.72 -10.29
CA ARG A 226 -21.49 6.47 -9.05
C ARG A 226 -20.79 5.45 -8.16
N ASN A 227 -20.37 4.31 -8.74
CA ASN A 227 -19.67 3.25 -8.01
C ASN A 227 -18.34 3.73 -7.43
N GLY A 228 -17.57 4.50 -8.21
CA GLY A 228 -16.31 5.07 -7.74
C GLY A 228 -16.49 6.05 -6.58
N ILE A 229 -17.52 6.89 -6.63
CA ILE A 229 -17.86 7.82 -5.55
C ILE A 229 -18.32 7.05 -4.30
N GLU A 230 -19.17 6.02 -4.47
CA GLU A 230 -19.64 5.18 -3.36
C GLU A 230 -18.46 4.52 -2.62
N GLU A 231 -17.53 3.90 -3.34
CA GLU A 231 -16.34 3.25 -2.76
C GLU A 231 -15.42 4.27 -2.08
N ARG A 232 -15.22 5.44 -2.69
CA ARG A 232 -14.45 6.54 -2.11
C ARG A 232 -14.98 6.97 -0.75
N GLU A 233 -16.30 7.06 -0.59
CA GLU A 233 -16.94 7.55 0.65
C GLU A 233 -17.13 6.45 1.70
N ALA A 234 -16.70 5.22 1.43
CA ALA A 234 -16.72 4.15 2.42
C ALA A 234 -15.83 4.50 3.63
N LYS A 235 -16.34 4.23 4.84
CA LYS A 235 -15.70 4.64 6.11
C LYS A 235 -14.75 3.60 6.70
N ASN A 236 -14.46 2.54 5.96
CA ASN A 236 -13.64 1.40 6.36
C ASN A 236 -12.54 1.15 5.31
N ASN A 237 -11.94 -0.05 5.32
CA ASN A 237 -10.90 -0.45 4.37
C ASN A 237 -11.23 -0.18 2.90
N HIS A 238 -12.50 -0.20 2.49
CA HIS A 238 -12.93 0.11 1.13
C HIS A 238 -12.50 1.53 0.69
N GLY A 239 -12.77 2.56 1.51
CA GLY A 239 -12.30 3.92 1.23
C GLY A 239 -10.78 4.04 1.18
N THR A 240 -10.07 3.26 2.01
CA THR A 240 -8.59 3.18 1.97
C THR A 240 -8.12 2.53 0.66
N CYS A 241 -8.73 1.41 0.26
CA CYS A 241 -8.41 0.72 -0.99
C CYS A 241 -8.68 1.57 -2.23
N TRP A 242 -9.73 2.42 -2.20
CA TRP A 242 -9.98 3.38 -3.27
C TRP A 242 -8.83 4.39 -3.38
N VAL A 243 -8.40 4.99 -2.25
CA VAL A 243 -7.30 5.97 -2.24
C VAL A 243 -5.99 5.31 -2.69
N MET A 244 -5.71 4.10 -2.23
CA MET A 244 -4.51 3.33 -2.62
C MET A 244 -4.47 3.08 -4.13
N GLN A 245 -5.58 2.64 -4.72
CA GLN A 245 -5.69 2.37 -6.15
C GLN A 245 -5.53 3.66 -6.97
N VAL A 246 -6.28 4.71 -6.62
CA VAL A 246 -6.20 5.99 -7.33
C VAL A 246 -4.78 6.58 -7.23
N ALA A 247 -4.14 6.51 -6.06
CA ALA A 247 -2.77 6.98 -5.88
C ALA A 247 -1.77 6.19 -6.74
N ALA A 248 -1.85 4.86 -6.78
CA ALA A 248 -0.95 4.03 -7.58
C ALA A 248 -1.12 4.29 -9.09
N PHE A 249 -2.36 4.42 -9.55
CA PHE A 249 -2.64 4.67 -10.96
C PHE A 249 -2.32 6.10 -11.37
N ALA A 250 -2.55 7.08 -10.49
CA ALA A 250 -2.14 8.47 -10.70
C ALA A 250 -0.62 8.63 -10.75
N HIS A 251 0.11 7.82 -9.96
CA HIS A 251 1.58 7.80 -10.01
C HIS A 251 2.07 7.28 -11.37
N LEU A 252 1.52 6.16 -11.87
CA LEU A 252 1.84 5.61 -13.18
C LEU A 252 1.51 6.60 -14.33
N THR A 253 0.39 7.31 -14.23
CA THR A 253 -0.08 8.25 -15.27
C THR A 253 0.42 9.67 -15.07
N GLU A 254 1.22 9.93 -14.02
CA GLU A 254 1.80 11.23 -13.68
C GLU A 254 0.73 12.32 -13.41
N ASP A 255 -0.44 11.92 -12.89
CA ASP A 255 -1.52 12.86 -12.53
C ASP A 255 -1.29 13.45 -11.13
N GLN A 256 -0.56 14.57 -11.10
CA GLN A 256 -0.21 15.25 -9.86
C GLN A 256 -1.43 15.74 -9.06
N LYS A 257 -2.53 16.12 -9.74
CA LYS A 257 -3.74 16.59 -9.06
C LYS A 257 -4.40 15.48 -8.25
N LEU A 258 -4.46 14.26 -8.81
CA LEU A 258 -4.99 13.11 -8.10
C LEU A 258 -4.05 12.64 -6.99
N LEU A 259 -2.73 12.72 -7.16
CA LEU A 259 -1.77 12.44 -6.09
C LEU A 259 -1.96 13.39 -4.91
N ASP A 260 -2.08 14.69 -5.15
CA ASP A 260 -2.31 15.69 -4.10
C ASP A 260 -3.66 15.49 -3.42
N TYR A 261 -4.72 15.22 -4.20
CA TYR A 261 -6.04 14.89 -3.66
C TYR A 261 -6.01 13.65 -2.75
N CYS A 262 -5.33 12.58 -3.16
CA CYS A 262 -5.20 11.37 -2.35
C CYS A 262 -4.43 11.61 -1.06
N ARG A 263 -3.37 12.44 -1.12
CA ARG A 263 -2.56 12.83 0.05
C ARG A 263 -3.40 13.62 1.06
N ASP A 264 -4.15 14.61 0.58
CA ASP A 264 -5.05 15.39 1.42
C ASP A 264 -6.16 14.52 2.01
N ARG A 265 -6.73 13.61 1.22
CA ARG A 265 -7.77 12.69 1.69
C ARG A 265 -7.25 11.72 2.75
N PHE A 266 -6.02 11.25 2.63
CA PHE A 266 -5.39 10.45 3.69
C PHE A 266 -5.33 11.22 5.01
N LYS A 267 -4.88 12.48 4.99
CA LYS A 267 -4.70 13.32 6.18
C LYS A 267 -6.01 13.78 6.80
N THR A 268 -7.00 14.12 5.97
CA THR A 268 -8.23 14.79 6.41
C THR A 268 -9.43 13.86 6.54
N VAL A 269 -9.40 12.68 5.92
CA VAL A 269 -10.53 11.74 5.91
C VAL A 269 -10.14 10.37 6.45
N LEU A 270 -9.13 9.70 5.85
CA LEU A 270 -8.85 8.31 6.21
C LEU A 270 -8.30 8.20 7.63
N LEU A 271 -7.19 8.86 7.91
CA LEU A 271 -6.53 8.76 9.19
C LEU A 271 -7.42 9.21 10.36
N PRO A 272 -8.11 10.39 10.31
CA PRO A 272 -8.95 10.85 11.41
C PRO A 272 -10.21 9.99 11.63
N ASN A 273 -10.79 9.39 10.60
CA ASN A 273 -12.05 8.67 10.71
C ASN A 273 -11.89 7.16 10.92
N GLN A 274 -10.74 6.58 10.58
CA GLN A 274 -10.53 5.14 10.66
C GLN A 274 -9.62 4.72 11.82
N LEU A 275 -8.71 5.59 12.27
CA LEU A 275 -7.78 5.28 13.35
C LEU A 275 -8.29 5.79 14.69
N ALA A 276 -8.40 4.92 15.70
CA ALA A 276 -8.70 5.29 17.07
C ALA A 276 -7.44 5.79 17.82
N ALA A 277 -7.63 6.38 19.00
CA ALA A 277 -6.56 6.94 19.81
C ALA A 277 -5.52 5.89 20.25
N ASP A 278 -5.93 4.63 20.41
CA ASP A 278 -5.08 3.50 20.75
C ASP A 278 -4.35 2.90 19.53
N GLY A 279 -4.64 3.37 18.33
CA GLY A 279 -4.08 2.85 17.08
C GLY A 279 -4.87 1.73 16.41
N SER A 280 -6.02 1.35 16.97
CA SER A 280 -6.91 0.35 16.38
C SER A 280 -7.77 0.91 15.25
N PHE A 281 -8.40 0.00 14.48
CA PHE A 281 -9.36 0.30 13.41
C PHE A 281 -10.78 -0.10 13.81
N PRO A 282 -11.58 0.75 14.49
CA PRO A 282 -12.87 0.35 15.07
C PRO A 282 -13.86 -0.23 14.06
N GLN A 283 -13.82 0.20 12.80
CA GLN A 283 -14.73 -0.32 11.77
C GLN A 283 -14.37 -1.76 11.37
N GLU A 284 -13.08 -2.10 11.41
CA GLU A 284 -12.60 -3.45 11.12
C GLU A 284 -12.78 -4.40 12.32
N LEU A 285 -12.58 -3.89 13.54
CA LEU A 285 -12.76 -4.67 14.76
C LEU A 285 -14.21 -5.14 14.99
N ARG A 286 -15.20 -4.47 14.40
CA ARG A 286 -16.64 -4.86 14.50
C ARG A 286 -17.03 -5.97 13.54
N ARG A 287 -16.15 -6.31 12.58
CA ARG A 287 -16.42 -7.31 11.56
C ARG A 287 -16.27 -8.72 12.13
N THR A 288 -16.71 -9.70 11.35
CA THR A 288 -16.61 -11.13 11.71
C THR A 288 -15.19 -11.70 11.52
N LYS A 289 -14.30 -10.95 10.85
CA LYS A 289 -12.87 -11.26 10.71
C LYS A 289 -12.03 -10.08 11.26
N PRO A 290 -12.09 -9.77 12.56
CA PRO A 290 -11.50 -8.55 13.11
C PRO A 290 -9.97 -8.50 12.95
N TYR A 291 -9.29 -9.65 13.03
CA TYR A 291 -7.84 -9.74 12.84
C TYR A 291 -7.46 -9.50 11.38
N GLY A 292 -8.00 -10.27 10.45
CA GLY A 292 -7.70 -10.18 9.04
C GLY A 292 -8.03 -8.81 8.45
N TYR A 293 -9.19 -8.23 8.81
CA TYR A 293 -9.55 -6.87 8.34
C TYR A 293 -8.66 -5.77 8.92
N SER A 294 -8.20 -5.91 10.17
CA SER A 294 -7.25 -4.95 10.74
C SER A 294 -5.91 -5.00 10.03
N LEU A 295 -5.39 -6.19 9.73
CA LEU A 295 -4.20 -6.37 8.89
C LEU A 295 -4.41 -5.76 7.51
N PHE A 296 -5.51 -6.10 6.85
CA PHE A 296 -5.80 -5.66 5.49
C PHE A 296 -5.88 -4.13 5.36
N ASN A 297 -6.56 -3.45 6.31
CA ASN A 297 -6.62 -1.99 6.29
C ASN A 297 -5.26 -1.35 6.58
N LEU A 298 -4.47 -1.93 7.50
CA LEU A 298 -3.11 -1.47 7.78
C LEU A 298 -2.21 -1.59 6.55
N GLU A 299 -2.29 -2.70 5.81
CA GLU A 299 -1.55 -2.91 4.56
C GLU A 299 -1.91 -1.86 3.51
N ALA A 300 -3.21 -1.57 3.34
CA ALA A 300 -3.67 -0.56 2.39
C ALA A 300 -3.21 0.85 2.79
N MET A 301 -3.30 1.22 4.09
CA MET A 301 -2.79 2.51 4.58
C MET A 301 -1.27 2.62 4.43
N ALA A 302 -0.53 1.55 4.70
CA ALA A 302 0.92 1.51 4.51
C ALA A 302 1.31 1.70 3.03
N ALA A 303 0.57 1.08 2.12
CA ALA A 303 0.76 1.28 0.68
C ALA A 303 0.47 2.73 0.26
N VAL A 304 -0.61 3.34 0.78
CA VAL A 304 -0.90 4.78 0.56
C VAL A 304 0.27 5.64 1.03
N CYS A 305 0.80 5.41 2.23
CA CYS A 305 1.95 6.14 2.74
C CYS A 305 3.19 5.93 1.87
N GLN A 306 3.44 4.71 1.39
CA GLN A 306 4.59 4.41 0.53
C GLN A 306 4.50 5.10 -0.84
N ILE A 307 3.30 5.18 -1.43
CA ILE A 307 3.09 5.79 -2.75
C ILE A 307 3.14 7.33 -2.66
N LEU A 308 2.54 7.91 -1.63
CA LEU A 308 2.26 9.35 -1.57
C LEU A 308 3.29 10.16 -0.77
N SER A 309 4.16 9.53 0.03
CA SER A 309 5.17 10.26 0.78
C SER A 309 6.23 10.88 -0.12
N THR A 310 6.57 12.14 0.15
CA THR A 310 7.68 12.86 -0.45
C THR A 310 8.63 13.34 0.65
N PRO A 311 9.84 13.79 0.33
CA PRO A 311 10.74 14.39 1.32
C PRO A 311 10.13 15.61 2.04
N GLN A 312 9.24 16.36 1.37
CA GLN A 312 8.60 17.56 1.89
C GLN A 312 7.28 17.27 2.61
N ASP A 313 6.65 16.14 2.30
CA ASP A 313 5.34 15.76 2.85
C ASP A 313 5.28 14.24 3.07
N ASN A 314 5.75 13.81 4.23
CA ASN A 314 5.90 12.40 4.58
C ASN A 314 4.72 11.90 5.41
N LEU A 315 3.88 11.05 4.82
CA LEU A 315 2.70 10.49 5.48
C LEU A 315 3.03 9.50 6.61
N TRP A 316 4.23 8.92 6.63
CA TRP A 316 4.68 8.07 7.72
C TRP A 316 4.90 8.84 9.03
N THR A 317 5.32 10.11 8.90
CA THR A 317 5.57 11.00 10.06
C THR A 317 4.48 12.02 10.27
N PHE A 318 3.48 12.11 9.37
CA PHE A 318 2.32 12.97 9.55
C PHE A 318 1.53 12.56 10.79
N GLN A 319 1.15 13.56 11.61
CA GLN A 319 0.43 13.37 12.87
C GLN A 319 -0.76 14.31 12.96
N LEU A 320 -1.90 13.79 13.40
CA LEU A 320 -3.06 14.59 13.75
C LEU A 320 -2.80 15.38 15.04
N SER A 321 -3.57 16.43 15.27
CA SER A 321 -3.45 17.27 16.48
C SER A 321 -3.65 16.50 17.79
N ASP A 322 -4.35 15.36 17.76
CA ASP A 322 -4.56 14.49 18.91
C ASP A 322 -3.51 13.37 19.05
N GLY A 323 -2.46 13.39 18.24
CA GLY A 323 -1.34 12.45 18.29
C GLY A 323 -1.51 11.19 17.47
N ARG A 324 -2.64 10.95 16.81
CA ARG A 324 -2.84 9.78 15.94
C ARG A 324 -1.99 9.87 14.68
N ASN A 325 -1.34 8.76 14.31
CA ASN A 325 -0.47 8.65 13.15
C ASN A 325 -0.26 7.18 12.76
N MET A 326 0.47 6.91 11.67
CA MET A 326 0.74 5.54 11.23
C MET A 326 1.63 4.74 12.19
N ALA A 327 2.51 5.41 12.95
CA ALA A 327 3.31 4.70 13.96
C ALA A 327 2.41 4.09 15.06
N ARG A 328 1.35 4.79 15.48
CA ARG A 328 0.34 4.27 16.41
C ARG A 328 -0.39 3.04 15.87
N ALA A 329 -0.78 3.07 14.58
CA ALA A 329 -1.41 1.91 13.95
C ALA A 329 -0.48 0.69 13.95
N MET A 330 0.80 0.90 13.65
CA MET A 330 1.82 -0.15 13.70
C MET A 330 2.05 -0.66 15.13
N GLU A 331 2.12 0.24 16.12
CA GLU A 331 2.29 -0.10 17.54
C GLU A 331 1.14 -0.94 18.08
N TYR A 332 -0.08 -0.69 17.61
CA TYR A 332 -1.25 -1.48 17.99
C TYR A 332 -1.21 -2.88 17.36
N VAL A 333 -0.93 -2.99 16.06
CA VAL A 333 -1.09 -4.26 15.32
C VAL A 333 0.16 -5.15 15.40
N ALA A 334 1.39 -4.60 15.36
CA ALA A 334 2.61 -5.38 15.27
C ALA A 334 2.82 -6.40 16.43
N PRO A 335 2.44 -6.13 17.69
CA PRO A 335 2.49 -7.14 18.75
C PRO A 335 1.67 -8.40 18.47
N TYR A 336 0.52 -8.25 17.78
CA TYR A 336 -0.35 -9.36 17.40
C TYR A 336 0.09 -10.06 16.11
N ILE A 337 0.84 -9.39 15.25
CA ILE A 337 1.55 -10.04 14.14
C ILE A 337 2.67 -10.92 14.70
N ARG A 338 3.40 -10.45 15.72
CA ARG A 338 4.49 -11.19 16.37
C ARG A 338 3.98 -12.41 17.14
N ASP A 339 2.88 -12.26 17.85
CA ASP A 339 2.24 -13.32 18.64
C ASP A 339 0.72 -13.19 18.58
N LYS A 340 0.13 -13.90 17.60
CA LYS A 340 -1.32 -13.89 17.38
C LYS A 340 -2.12 -14.38 18.59
N LYS A 341 -1.55 -15.23 19.44
CA LYS A 341 -2.25 -15.72 20.65
C LYS A 341 -2.62 -14.61 21.63
N ARG A 342 -1.97 -13.45 21.51
CA ARG A 342 -2.29 -12.26 22.32
C ARG A 342 -3.46 -11.45 21.76
N TRP A 343 -4.00 -11.81 20.58
CA TRP A 343 -5.14 -11.09 20.00
C TRP A 343 -6.34 -11.11 20.93
N PRO A 344 -6.91 -9.93 21.30
CA PRO A 344 -7.89 -9.86 22.39
C PRO A 344 -9.33 -10.18 21.97
N LEU A 345 -9.58 -10.30 20.66
CA LEU A 345 -10.92 -10.53 20.12
C LEU A 345 -11.09 -11.99 19.66
N LYS A 346 -12.31 -12.32 19.26
CA LYS A 346 -12.63 -13.65 18.72
C LYS A 346 -11.79 -13.91 17.45
N PRO A 347 -11.43 -15.17 17.19
CA PRO A 347 -10.86 -15.56 15.91
C PRO A 347 -11.75 -15.19 14.74
N ASP A 348 -11.12 -14.97 13.60
CA ASP A 348 -11.83 -14.75 12.33
C ASP A 348 -12.68 -15.97 11.98
N VAL A 349 -13.92 -15.76 11.49
CA VAL A 349 -14.87 -16.86 11.19
C VAL A 349 -14.39 -17.80 10.09
N MET A 350 -13.49 -17.34 9.21
CA MET A 350 -12.81 -18.14 8.18
C MET A 350 -11.36 -17.68 8.03
N TYR A 351 -10.47 -18.59 7.69
CA TYR A 351 -9.06 -18.33 7.36
C TYR A 351 -8.23 -17.75 8.51
N ASP A 352 -8.66 -17.90 9.75
CA ASP A 352 -7.94 -17.36 10.93
C ASP A 352 -6.50 -17.88 11.01
N THR A 353 -6.29 -19.15 10.75
CA THR A 353 -4.97 -19.82 10.83
C THR A 353 -4.01 -19.40 9.71
N GLU A 354 -4.51 -18.79 8.63
CA GLU A 354 -3.72 -18.41 7.47
C GLU A 354 -2.95 -17.09 7.67
N TRP A 355 -3.22 -16.37 8.74
CA TRP A 355 -2.59 -15.10 9.09
C TRP A 355 -1.76 -15.21 10.38
N PRO A 356 -0.69 -14.40 10.51
CA PRO A 356 -0.20 -13.38 9.58
C PRO A 356 0.72 -13.94 8.49
N MET A 357 0.82 -13.19 7.38
CA MET A 357 1.81 -13.37 6.31
C MET A 357 2.93 -12.32 6.45
N ARG A 358 3.85 -12.26 5.49
CA ARG A 358 4.91 -11.25 5.40
C ARG A 358 4.31 -9.88 5.05
N GLN A 359 3.65 -9.26 6.04
CA GLN A 359 2.92 -8.01 5.89
C GLN A 359 3.82 -6.89 5.37
N ILE A 360 3.44 -6.26 4.24
CA ILE A 360 4.26 -5.21 3.61
C ILE A 360 4.35 -3.95 4.50
N SER A 361 3.36 -3.71 5.34
CA SER A 361 3.35 -2.65 6.35
C SER A 361 4.56 -2.71 7.29
N LEU A 362 4.98 -3.91 7.69
CA LEU A 362 6.19 -4.10 8.52
C LEU A 362 7.45 -3.66 7.78
N LEU A 363 7.57 -4.00 6.49
CA LEU A 363 8.73 -3.58 5.69
C LEU A 363 8.74 -2.06 5.49
N PHE A 364 7.63 -1.50 5.04
CA PHE A 364 7.56 -0.07 4.74
C PHE A 364 7.72 0.80 5.99
N ALA A 365 7.01 0.47 7.08
CA ALA A 365 7.17 1.15 8.36
C ALA A 365 8.57 0.93 8.96
N GLY A 366 9.12 -0.27 8.83
CA GLY A 366 10.47 -0.60 9.28
C GLY A 366 11.53 0.30 8.66
N LEU A 367 11.42 0.54 7.35
CA LEU A 367 12.31 1.44 6.61
C LEU A 367 12.02 2.92 6.90
N ALA A 368 10.75 3.32 6.83
CA ALA A 368 10.36 4.73 6.94
C ALA A 368 10.49 5.31 8.35
N LEU A 369 10.25 4.49 9.38
CA LEU A 369 10.30 4.88 10.80
C LEU A 369 11.57 4.42 11.51
N ASN A 370 12.54 3.86 10.76
CA ASN A 370 13.79 3.31 11.32
C ASN A 370 13.56 2.27 12.43
N ARG A 371 12.69 1.29 12.16
CA ARG A 371 12.29 0.23 13.10
C ARG A 371 12.86 -1.13 12.67
N PRO A 372 14.08 -1.49 13.13
CA PRO A 372 14.72 -2.77 12.80
C PRO A 372 13.93 -3.97 13.29
N ASP A 373 13.21 -3.84 14.39
CA ASP A 373 12.35 -4.88 14.94
C ASP A 373 11.17 -5.27 14.03
N TYR A 374 10.64 -4.32 13.24
CA TYR A 374 9.63 -4.61 12.21
C TYR A 374 10.24 -5.36 11.02
N LEU A 375 11.46 -4.99 10.61
CA LEU A 375 12.15 -5.70 9.54
C LEU A 375 12.50 -7.14 9.91
N GLU A 376 12.98 -7.36 11.14
CA GLU A 376 13.27 -8.72 11.63
C GLU A 376 11.98 -9.57 11.74
N LEU A 377 10.87 -8.98 12.18
CA LEU A 377 9.59 -9.67 12.19
C LEU A 377 9.13 -10.01 10.75
N TRP A 378 9.25 -9.06 9.82
CA TRP A 378 8.89 -9.26 8.41
C TRP A 378 9.66 -10.44 7.79
N LYS A 379 10.96 -10.57 8.06
CA LYS A 379 11.79 -11.64 7.53
C LYS A 379 11.36 -13.04 7.99
N GLN A 380 10.80 -13.15 9.19
CA GLN A 380 10.42 -14.42 9.81
C GLN A 380 9.07 -14.95 9.33
N LEU A 381 8.24 -14.11 8.73
CA LEU A 381 6.89 -14.48 8.31
C LEU A 381 6.87 -15.18 6.93
N PRO A 382 5.86 -16.04 6.69
CA PRO A 382 5.65 -16.67 5.37
C PRO A 382 5.49 -15.62 4.28
N ALA A 383 6.24 -15.78 3.17
CA ALA A 383 6.21 -14.83 2.05
C ALA A 383 5.11 -15.11 1.04
N ASP A 384 4.78 -16.38 0.86
CA ASP A 384 3.86 -16.86 -0.18
C ASP A 384 2.82 -17.80 0.44
N SER A 385 1.63 -17.86 -0.16
CA SER A 385 0.54 -18.75 0.22
C SER A 385 -0.11 -19.35 -1.02
N ASN A 386 -0.66 -20.55 -0.87
CA ASN A 386 -1.50 -21.20 -1.88
C ASN A 386 -3.00 -21.07 -1.57
N VAL A 387 -3.36 -20.41 -0.47
CA VAL A 387 -4.74 -20.18 -0.06
C VAL A 387 -5.29 -18.99 -0.83
N GLU A 388 -6.34 -19.19 -1.62
CA GLU A 388 -6.91 -18.16 -2.51
C GLU A 388 -7.32 -16.89 -1.75
N GLU A 389 -7.94 -17.03 -0.57
CA GLU A 389 -8.32 -15.88 0.26
C GLU A 389 -7.11 -15.06 0.71
N VAL A 390 -5.97 -15.71 1.04
CA VAL A 390 -4.73 -15.00 1.38
C VAL A 390 -4.19 -14.27 0.16
N ILE A 391 -4.13 -14.93 -1.01
CA ILE A 391 -3.68 -14.31 -2.25
C ILE A 391 -4.55 -13.09 -2.60
N ARG A 392 -5.86 -13.20 -2.39
CA ARG A 392 -6.83 -12.14 -2.62
C ARG A 392 -6.60 -10.90 -1.74
N ASN A 393 -6.26 -11.11 -0.47
CA ASN A 393 -6.09 -10.02 0.49
C ASN A 393 -4.63 -9.56 0.62
N PHE A 394 -3.70 -10.17 -0.12
CA PHE A 394 -2.28 -9.87 -0.09
C PHE A 394 -1.84 -9.30 -1.44
N PHE A 395 -2.05 -8.01 -1.66
CA PHE A 395 -1.98 -7.34 -2.96
C PHE A 395 -0.59 -6.80 -3.34
N ILE A 396 0.36 -6.69 -2.41
CA ILE A 396 1.78 -6.36 -2.68
C ILE A 396 2.64 -7.56 -2.29
N ARG A 397 3.27 -8.22 -3.28
CA ARG A 397 4.04 -9.46 -3.11
C ARG A 397 5.49 -9.35 -3.54
N GLN A 398 5.84 -8.28 -4.26
CA GLN A 398 7.17 -8.07 -4.82
C GLN A 398 7.83 -6.83 -4.20
N PRO A 399 8.30 -6.92 -2.95
CA PRO A 399 8.87 -5.77 -2.23
C PRO A 399 10.07 -5.16 -2.95
N VAL A 400 10.75 -5.94 -3.81
CA VAL A 400 11.84 -5.47 -4.69
C VAL A 400 11.40 -4.33 -5.60
N LEU A 401 10.14 -4.31 -6.04
CA LEU A 401 9.62 -3.22 -6.89
C LEU A 401 9.43 -1.91 -6.12
N TRP A 402 9.27 -1.98 -4.80
CA TRP A 402 8.86 -0.85 -3.95
C TRP A 402 10.00 -0.28 -3.10
N ALA A 403 10.86 -1.13 -2.56
CA ALA A 403 11.83 -0.77 -1.53
C ALA A 403 13.30 -0.94 -1.95
N SER A 404 13.61 -1.38 -3.19
CA SER A 404 14.97 -1.43 -3.72
C SER A 404 15.23 -0.28 -4.68
N ARG A 405 16.34 0.42 -4.48
CA ARG A 405 16.83 1.47 -5.39
C ARG A 405 17.39 0.89 -6.69
#